data_82d9523f00346c34d178d8d469bbb236
#
_entry.id   82d9523f00346c34d178d8d469bbb236
#
_cell.length_a   1.000
_cell.length_b   1.000
_cell.length_c   1.000
_cell.angle_alpha   90.00
_cell.angle_beta   90.00
_cell.angle_gamma   90.00
#
_symmetry.space_group_name_H-M   'P 1'
#
loop_
_entity.id
_entity.type
_entity.pdbx_description
1 polymer ?
#
loop_
_entity_poly.entity_id
_entity_poly.type
_entity_poly.pdbx_seq_one_letter_code
_entity_poly.pdbx_strand_id
1 'polypeptide(L)'
;MTTPTFEEYSAQVRAKGCDEVLVREWAAGHQTPVHEHPFDAYGLVVRGEFTLTCGDTQRVVKTGETFELKRGIAHSEAYGPEGATFWVGRAS
;
A
#
# COMPACT_ATOMS: atom_id res chain seq x y z
N MET A 1 11.57 -5.72 -15.38
CA MET A 1 10.19 -6.14 -15.08
C MET A 1 9.24 -4.97 -15.25
N THR A 2 8.15 -5.17 -15.95
CA THR A 2 7.18 -4.12 -16.19
C THR A 2 6.13 -4.07 -15.08
N THR A 3 5.79 -2.84 -14.66
CA THR A 3 4.70 -2.61 -13.73
C THR A 3 3.39 -2.88 -14.47
N PRO A 4 2.42 -3.58 -13.87
CA PRO A 4 1.13 -3.78 -14.52
C PRO A 4 0.38 -2.47 -14.67
N THR A 5 -0.59 -2.43 -15.58
CA THR A 5 -1.52 -1.31 -15.66
C THR A 5 -2.45 -1.35 -14.45
N PHE A 6 -3.15 -0.24 -14.19
CA PHE A 6 -4.13 -0.20 -13.12
C PHE A 6 -5.22 -1.27 -13.32
N GLU A 7 -5.66 -1.47 -14.56
CA GLU A 7 -6.66 -2.49 -14.88
C GLU A 7 -6.16 -3.89 -14.58
N GLU A 8 -4.91 -4.18 -14.95
CA GLU A 8 -4.30 -5.48 -14.68
C GLU A 8 -4.16 -5.73 -13.19
N TYR A 9 -3.69 -4.73 -12.45
CA TYR A 9 -3.54 -4.84 -11.01
C TYR A 9 -4.90 -5.01 -10.33
N SER A 10 -5.91 -4.26 -10.77
CA SER A 10 -7.27 -4.37 -10.26
C SER A 10 -7.81 -5.79 -10.41
N ALA A 11 -7.59 -6.40 -11.57
CA ALA A 11 -8.01 -7.78 -11.81
C ALA A 11 -7.30 -8.75 -10.87
N GLN A 12 -6.00 -8.54 -10.64
CA GLN A 12 -5.21 -9.40 -9.76
C GLN A 12 -5.74 -9.36 -8.32
N VAL A 13 -6.00 -8.16 -7.78
CA VAL A 13 -6.44 -8.05 -6.39
C VAL A 13 -7.91 -8.43 -6.23
N ARG A 14 -8.74 -8.22 -7.25
CA ARG A 14 -10.13 -8.69 -7.21
C ARG A 14 -10.19 -10.21 -7.18
N ALA A 15 -9.25 -10.87 -7.86
CA ALA A 15 -9.13 -12.33 -7.80
C ALA A 15 -8.76 -12.81 -6.39
N LYS A 16 -8.19 -11.94 -5.57
CA LYS A 16 -7.87 -12.25 -4.16
C LYS A 16 -9.03 -11.94 -3.22
N GLY A 17 -10.14 -11.46 -3.75
CA GLY A 17 -11.33 -11.15 -2.96
C GLY A 17 -11.51 -9.66 -2.65
N CYS A 18 -10.72 -8.79 -3.27
CA CYS A 18 -10.90 -7.35 -3.07
C CYS A 18 -12.16 -6.88 -3.76
N ASP A 19 -12.98 -6.14 -3.03
CA ASP A 19 -14.22 -5.57 -3.54
C ASP A 19 -14.04 -4.09 -3.90
N GLU A 20 -12.87 -3.50 -3.60
CA GLU A 20 -12.59 -2.11 -3.88
C GLU A 20 -11.12 -1.95 -4.27
N VAL A 21 -10.83 -1.11 -5.26
CA VAL A 21 -9.46 -0.79 -5.66
C VAL A 21 -9.34 0.73 -5.77
N LEU A 22 -8.35 1.29 -5.08
CA LEU A 22 -8.18 2.74 -4.95
C LEU A 22 -6.78 3.18 -5.37
N VAL A 23 -6.70 4.42 -5.85
CA VAL A 23 -5.41 5.11 -6.04
C VAL A 23 -5.23 6.03 -4.83
N ARG A 24 -4.07 5.91 -4.17
CA ARG A 24 -3.76 6.75 -3.01
C ARG A 24 -2.49 7.53 -3.28
N GLU A 25 -2.55 8.84 -3.06
CA GLU A 25 -1.40 9.73 -3.22
C GLU A 25 -1.09 10.39 -1.89
N TRP A 26 0.18 10.36 -1.51
CA TRP A 26 0.63 10.90 -0.23
C TRP A 26 1.74 11.92 -0.44
N ALA A 27 1.66 13.01 0.31
CA ALA A 27 2.63 14.11 0.20
C ALA A 27 4.00 13.71 0.73
N ALA A 28 5.03 14.41 0.25
CA ALA A 28 6.38 14.24 0.72
C ALA A 28 6.46 14.46 2.23
N GLY A 29 7.14 13.58 2.92
CA GLY A 29 7.35 13.67 4.37
C GLY A 29 6.13 13.41 5.23
N HIS A 30 5.00 13.03 4.63
CA HIS A 30 3.80 12.72 5.39
C HIS A 30 4.02 11.50 6.29
N GLN A 31 3.47 11.54 7.49
CA GLN A 31 3.53 10.42 8.43
C GLN A 31 2.14 10.14 8.96
N THR A 32 1.81 8.86 9.11
CA THR A 32 0.54 8.46 9.72
C THR A 32 0.79 7.98 11.14
N PRO A 33 -0.16 8.17 12.05
CA PRO A 33 -0.08 7.54 13.37
C PRO A 33 -0.27 6.02 13.23
N VAL A 34 0.04 5.29 14.28
CA VAL A 34 -0.24 3.86 14.31
C VAL A 34 -1.76 3.67 14.24
N HIS A 35 -2.19 2.83 13.31
CA HIS A 35 -3.62 2.57 13.09
C HIS A 35 -3.79 1.15 12.52
N GLU A 36 -5.03 0.70 12.47
CA GLU A 36 -5.36 -0.59 11.87
C GLU A 36 -6.62 -0.44 11.02
N HIS A 37 -6.85 -1.40 10.14
CA HIS A 37 -8.00 -1.41 9.25
C HIS A 37 -8.86 -2.65 9.46
N PRO A 38 -10.18 -2.56 9.27
CA PRO A 38 -11.07 -3.71 9.34
C PRO A 38 -11.15 -4.51 8.04
N PHE A 39 -10.14 -4.39 7.18
CA PHE A 39 -10.07 -5.07 5.89
C PHE A 39 -8.63 -5.47 5.60
N ASP A 40 -8.46 -6.41 4.66
CA ASP A 40 -7.15 -6.77 4.14
C ASP A 40 -6.79 -5.80 3.02
N ALA A 41 -5.54 -5.35 2.99
CA ALA A 41 -5.05 -4.43 1.97
C ALA A 41 -3.91 -5.05 1.18
N TYR A 42 -3.98 -4.90 -0.14
CA TYR A 42 -2.95 -5.38 -1.08
C TYR A 42 -2.53 -4.19 -1.93
N GLY A 43 -1.29 -3.74 -1.78
CA GLY A 43 -0.82 -2.53 -2.43
C GLY A 43 0.34 -2.74 -3.39
N LEU A 44 0.46 -1.82 -4.35
CA LEU A 44 1.58 -1.74 -5.28
C LEU A 44 2.01 -0.28 -5.39
N VAL A 45 3.27 0.00 -5.05
CA VAL A 45 3.81 1.35 -5.17
C VAL A 45 4.15 1.62 -6.63
N VAL A 46 3.57 2.67 -7.20
CA VAL A 46 3.80 3.04 -8.60
C VAL A 46 4.64 4.30 -8.76
N ARG A 47 4.86 5.06 -7.66
CA ARG A 47 5.70 6.25 -7.65
C ARG A 47 6.20 6.49 -6.22
N GLY A 48 7.47 6.87 -6.10
CA GLY A 48 8.06 7.17 -4.79
C GLY A 48 8.28 5.95 -3.93
N GLU A 49 8.34 6.18 -2.64
CA GLU A 49 8.54 5.10 -1.67
C GLU A 49 8.03 5.51 -0.29
N PHE A 50 7.77 4.55 0.57
CA PHE A 50 7.44 4.82 1.96
C PHE A 50 7.97 3.72 2.87
N THR A 51 8.14 4.07 4.15
CA THR A 51 8.54 3.11 5.18
C THR A 51 7.29 2.63 5.88
N LEU A 52 7.09 1.32 5.85
CA LEU A 52 5.97 0.67 6.53
C LEU A 52 6.48 0.06 7.82
N THR A 53 5.87 0.43 8.93
CA THR A 53 6.25 -0.09 10.26
C THR A 53 5.10 -0.91 10.83
N CYS A 54 5.38 -2.18 11.14
CA CYS A 54 4.43 -3.09 11.77
C CYS A 54 5.10 -3.64 13.03
N GLY A 55 4.75 -3.11 14.21
CA GLY A 55 5.41 -3.49 15.44
C GLY A 55 6.90 -3.21 15.37
N ASP A 56 7.73 -4.25 15.52
CA ASP A 56 9.19 -4.14 15.49
C ASP A 56 9.77 -4.21 14.08
N THR A 57 8.94 -4.46 13.09
CA THR A 57 9.40 -4.65 11.71
C THR A 57 9.22 -3.38 10.91
N GLN A 58 10.29 -2.93 10.26
CA GLN A 58 10.26 -1.81 9.33
C GLN A 58 10.71 -2.26 7.95
N ARG A 59 10.03 -1.76 6.93
CA ARG A 59 10.38 -2.08 5.56
C ARG A 59 10.17 -0.84 4.68
N VAL A 60 11.15 -0.55 3.83
CA VAL A 60 10.98 0.47 2.80
C VAL A 60 10.34 -0.20 1.59
N VAL A 61 9.17 0.28 1.18
CA VAL A 61 8.46 -0.22 0.00
C VAL A 61 8.71 0.77 -1.13
N LYS A 62 9.38 0.30 -2.17
CA LYS A 62 9.80 1.15 -3.29
C LYS A 62 8.92 0.95 -4.51
N THR A 63 9.05 1.86 -5.48
CA THR A 63 8.33 1.76 -6.76
C THR A 63 8.51 0.36 -7.37
N GLY A 64 7.40 -0.24 -7.76
CA GLY A 64 7.36 -1.59 -8.32
C GLY A 64 7.20 -2.70 -7.30
N GLU A 65 7.32 -2.37 -6.01
CA GLU A 65 7.17 -3.36 -4.94
C GLU A 65 5.74 -3.39 -4.40
N THR A 66 5.35 -4.55 -3.89
CA THR A 66 4.02 -4.75 -3.31
C THR A 66 4.09 -4.82 -1.80
N PHE A 67 2.96 -4.56 -1.16
CA PHE A 67 2.83 -4.75 0.27
C PHE A 67 1.46 -5.33 0.58
N GLU A 68 1.37 -6.00 1.72
CA GLU A 68 0.14 -6.63 2.17
C GLU A 68 -0.05 -6.34 3.66
N LEU A 69 -1.26 -5.92 4.02
CA LEU A 69 -1.63 -5.66 5.41
C LEU A 69 -2.93 -6.39 5.71
N LYS A 70 -2.86 -7.39 6.56
CA LYS A 70 -4.05 -8.11 6.99
C LYS A 70 -4.87 -7.25 7.96
N ARG A 71 -6.18 -7.48 7.99
CA ARG A 71 -7.07 -6.76 8.89
C ARG A 71 -6.60 -6.87 10.34
N GLY A 72 -6.75 -5.80 11.08
CA GLY A 72 -6.39 -5.76 12.48
C GLY A 72 -4.90 -5.63 12.79
N ILE A 73 -4.03 -5.56 11.76
CA ILE A 73 -2.60 -5.38 11.98
C ILE A 73 -2.30 -3.90 12.20
N ALA A 74 -1.80 -3.57 13.38
CA ALA A 74 -1.41 -2.21 13.71
C ALA A 74 -0.16 -1.82 12.92
N HIS A 75 -0.20 -0.67 12.26
CA HIS A 75 0.91 -0.22 11.41
C HIS A 75 0.94 1.30 11.31
N SER A 76 2.09 1.82 10.87
CA SER A 76 2.25 3.23 10.55
C SER A 76 3.08 3.37 9.28
N GLU A 77 3.02 4.55 8.66
CA GLU A 77 3.70 4.82 7.40
C GLU A 77 4.43 6.15 7.49
N ALA A 78 5.62 6.21 6.88
CA ALA A 78 6.38 7.45 6.75
C ALA A 78 6.78 7.59 5.29
N TYR A 79 6.30 8.65 4.64
CA TYR A 79 6.50 8.84 3.20
C TYR A 79 7.81 9.60 2.96
N GLY A 80 8.52 9.19 1.91
CA GLY A 80 9.83 9.73 1.57
C GLY A 80 9.78 11.15 1.02
N PRO A 81 10.94 11.67 0.58
CA PRO A 81 11.07 13.07 0.15
C PRO A 81 10.27 13.43 -1.11
N GLU A 82 9.81 12.43 -1.85
CA GLU A 82 8.99 12.64 -3.04
C GLU A 82 7.53 12.23 -2.83
N GLY A 83 7.18 11.81 -1.62
CA GLY A 83 5.88 11.22 -1.36
C GLY A 83 5.78 9.85 -1.99
N ALA A 84 4.56 9.38 -2.20
CA ALA A 84 4.33 8.11 -2.88
C ALA A 84 2.93 8.04 -3.46
N THR A 85 2.79 7.30 -4.55
CA THR A 85 1.51 6.92 -5.10
C THR A 85 1.45 5.40 -5.11
N PHE A 86 0.38 4.84 -4.60
CA PHE A 86 0.17 3.40 -4.70
C PHE A 86 -1.28 3.08 -5.03
N TRP A 87 -1.46 1.91 -5.61
CA TRP A 87 -2.76 1.32 -5.86
C TRP A 87 -3.02 0.31 -4.76
N VAL A 88 -4.20 0.31 -4.19
CA VAL A 88 -4.52 -0.61 -3.09
C VAL A 88 -5.86 -1.25 -3.30
N GLY A 89 -5.88 -2.59 -3.21
CA GLY A 89 -7.11 -3.36 -3.16
C GLY A 89 -7.50 -3.63 -1.72
N ARG A 90 -8.78 -3.52 -1.41
CA ARG A 90 -9.33 -3.79 -0.09
C ARG A 90 -10.29 -4.96 -0.15
N ALA A 91 -10.08 -5.92 0.74
CA ALA A 91 -10.98 -7.07 0.92
C ALA A 91 -11.65 -6.95 2.27
N SER A 92 -12.92 -6.64 2.25
CA SER A 92 -13.71 -6.47 3.48
C SER A 92 -14.02 -7.79 4.17
#